data_c0b8880a216fda18e7069457fd1ef650
#
_entry.id   c0b8880a216fda18e7069457fd1ef650
#
_cell.length_a   1.000
_cell.length_b   1.000
_cell.length_c   1.000
_cell.angle_alpha   90.00
_cell.angle_beta   90.00
_cell.angle_gamma   90.00
#
_symmetry.space_group_name_H-M   'P 1'
#
loop_
_entity.id
_entity.type
_entity.pdbx_description
1 polymer ?
#
loop_
_entity_poly.entity_id
_entity_poly.type
_entity_poly.pdbx_seq_one_letter_code
_entity_poly.pdbx_strand_id
1 'polypeptide(L)'
;MNRQGLLRRIVTGAIVGVGLAAAVATPAFADPAGPTDYLSEVRSVEPETPTIDVGIIGGDSFFEMRVQEGTEAVVLGYEGEDYLWFRSDGEVLENQNSRATYLNADRYGNEGVPDSAGADAEPDWQRVATGGYWAWHDHRAHWMQTARPFGRSAGDQILEAVIPM
;
A
#
# COMPACT_ATOMS: atom_id res chain seq x y z
N MET A 1 -74.80 -10.06 -37.65
CA MET A 1 -74.41 -9.26 -36.47
C MET A 1 -73.23 -10.01 -35.81
N ASN A 2 -72.00 -9.61 -36.10
CA ASN A 2 -70.79 -10.27 -35.62
C ASN A 2 -69.96 -9.28 -34.87
N ARG A 3 -69.82 -9.45 -33.56
CA ARG A 3 -68.94 -8.64 -32.71
C ARG A 3 -67.61 -9.35 -32.57
N GLN A 4 -66.59 -8.85 -33.27
CA GLN A 4 -65.23 -9.29 -33.04
C GLN A 4 -64.64 -8.59 -31.85
N GLY A 5 -64.27 -9.37 -30.81
CA GLY A 5 -63.57 -8.91 -29.63
C GLY A 5 -62.08 -8.77 -29.91
N LEU A 6 -61.55 -7.58 -29.76
CA LEU A 6 -60.17 -7.23 -29.89
C LEU A 6 -59.40 -7.61 -28.62
N LEU A 7 -58.63 -8.69 -28.68
CA LEU A 7 -57.69 -9.08 -27.59
C LEU A 7 -56.47 -8.18 -27.60
N ARG A 8 -56.36 -7.27 -26.64
CA ARG A 8 -55.15 -6.50 -26.34
C ARG A 8 -54.16 -7.42 -25.61
N ARG A 9 -53.08 -7.79 -26.25
CA ARG A 9 -51.93 -8.40 -25.57
C ARG A 9 -51.10 -7.31 -24.89
N ILE A 10 -51.03 -7.32 -23.58
CA ILE A 10 -50.11 -6.52 -22.80
C ILE A 10 -48.81 -7.29 -22.74
N VAL A 11 -47.76 -6.78 -23.38
CA VAL A 11 -46.38 -7.29 -23.23
C VAL A 11 -45.75 -6.55 -22.03
N THR A 12 -45.64 -7.27 -20.93
CA THR A 12 -44.91 -6.74 -19.76
C THR A 12 -43.42 -7.01 -19.97
N GLY A 13 -42.69 -5.99 -20.39
CA GLY A 13 -41.22 -6.06 -20.46
C GLY A 13 -40.62 -5.92 -19.07
N ALA A 14 -40.00 -6.98 -18.56
CA ALA A 14 -39.17 -6.93 -17.37
C ALA A 14 -37.81 -6.34 -17.73
N ILE A 15 -37.52 -5.13 -17.27
CA ILE A 15 -36.17 -4.54 -17.36
C ILE A 15 -35.36 -5.09 -16.19
N VAL A 16 -34.48 -6.05 -16.49
CA VAL A 16 -33.44 -6.49 -15.55
C VAL A 16 -32.32 -5.46 -15.57
N GLY A 17 -32.32 -4.56 -14.61
CA GLY A 17 -31.22 -3.63 -14.36
C GLY A 17 -30.05 -4.40 -13.74
N VAL A 18 -29.00 -4.65 -14.52
CA VAL A 18 -27.71 -5.09 -13.98
C VAL A 18 -27.03 -3.87 -13.37
N GLY A 19 -27.15 -3.72 -12.06
CA GLY A 19 -26.39 -2.74 -11.29
C GLY A 19 -24.91 -3.14 -11.24
N LEU A 20 -24.08 -2.48 -12.04
CA LEU A 20 -22.61 -2.58 -11.91
C LEU A 20 -22.22 -1.85 -10.63
N ALA A 21 -22.05 -2.57 -9.52
CA ALA A 21 -21.43 -2.02 -8.32
C ALA A 21 -19.93 -1.82 -8.61
N ALA A 22 -19.55 -0.60 -8.97
CA ALA A 22 -18.16 -0.22 -8.95
C ALA A 22 -17.71 -0.20 -7.48
N ALA A 23 -16.95 -1.21 -7.08
CA ALA A 23 -16.23 -1.18 -5.82
C ALA A 23 -15.19 -0.06 -5.92
N VAL A 24 -15.49 1.08 -5.34
CA VAL A 24 -14.50 2.13 -5.12
C VAL A 24 -13.59 1.59 -4.03
N ALA A 25 -12.40 1.12 -4.38
CA ALA A 25 -11.37 0.84 -3.42
C ALA A 25 -11.06 2.18 -2.72
N THR A 26 -11.51 2.33 -1.49
CA THR A 26 -11.04 3.42 -0.64
C THR A 26 -9.57 3.15 -0.37
N PRO A 27 -8.67 4.12 -0.62
CA PRO A 27 -7.29 3.98 -0.17
C PRO A 27 -7.35 3.69 1.33
N ALA A 28 -6.72 2.60 1.77
CA ALA A 28 -6.48 2.36 3.17
C ALA A 28 -5.53 3.47 3.64
N PHE A 29 -6.09 4.54 4.17
CA PHE A 29 -5.29 5.48 4.92
C PHE A 29 -4.94 4.77 6.22
N ALA A 30 -3.72 4.26 6.30
CA ALA A 30 -3.08 4.05 7.58
C ALA A 30 -3.28 5.32 8.42
N ASP A 31 -3.44 5.15 9.71
CA ASP A 31 -3.72 6.15 10.72
C ASP A 31 -3.13 7.53 10.37
N PRO A 32 -3.89 8.63 10.45
CA PRO A 32 -3.35 9.93 10.10
C PRO A 32 -2.07 10.16 10.92
N ALA A 33 -0.97 10.41 10.21
CA ALA A 33 0.30 10.70 10.82
C ALA A 33 0.12 11.87 11.79
N GLY A 34 -0.01 11.57 13.06
CA GLY A 34 0.04 12.57 14.12
C GLY A 34 1.45 13.21 14.15
N PRO A 35 1.58 14.45 14.62
CA PRO A 35 2.90 15.04 14.77
C PRO A 35 3.73 14.17 15.69
N THR A 36 4.94 13.83 15.27
CA THR A 36 5.91 13.08 16.04
C THR A 36 7.08 13.98 16.43
N ASP A 37 7.84 13.58 17.44
CA ASP A 37 9.05 14.27 17.86
C ASP A 37 10.29 13.80 17.06
N TYR A 38 10.08 13.01 15.98
CA TYR A 38 11.13 12.36 15.22
C TYR A 38 11.16 12.83 13.77
N LEU A 39 12.36 12.78 13.20
CA LEU A 39 12.60 13.05 11.79
C LEU A 39 13.40 11.88 11.21
N SER A 40 12.91 11.32 10.13
CA SER A 40 13.62 10.31 9.33
C SER A 40 14.11 10.94 8.03
N GLU A 41 15.28 10.53 7.59
CA GLU A 41 15.92 11.02 6.37
C GLU A 41 16.44 9.86 5.54
N VAL A 42 16.21 9.90 4.23
CA VAL A 42 16.89 9.01 3.27
C VAL A 42 18.30 9.53 3.08
N ARG A 43 19.31 8.71 3.39
CA ARG A 43 20.73 9.11 3.26
C ARG A 43 21.32 8.77 1.91
N SER A 44 20.98 7.61 1.37
CA SER A 44 21.42 7.17 0.05
C SER A 44 20.45 6.18 -0.55
N VAL A 45 20.50 6.06 -1.88
CA VAL A 45 19.87 4.98 -2.65
C VAL A 45 21.00 4.31 -3.42
N GLU A 46 21.19 3.02 -3.25
CA GLU A 46 22.29 2.28 -3.85
C GLU A 46 21.80 1.01 -4.54
N PRO A 47 22.10 0.78 -5.82
CA PRO A 47 22.86 1.70 -6.71
C PRO A 47 22.04 2.98 -7.00
N GLU A 48 22.72 4.09 -7.23
CA GLU A 48 22.08 5.34 -7.65
C GLU A 48 21.30 5.10 -8.95
N THR A 49 20.00 5.37 -8.91
CA THR A 49 19.08 5.07 -10.01
C THR A 49 18.22 6.30 -10.29
N PRO A 50 18.46 7.03 -11.38
CA PRO A 50 17.77 8.31 -11.64
C PRO A 50 16.27 8.15 -11.95
N THR A 51 15.80 6.92 -12.16
CA THR A 51 14.39 6.60 -12.42
C THR A 51 13.61 6.23 -11.16
N ILE A 52 14.27 6.17 -10.02
CA ILE A 52 13.66 5.89 -8.71
C ILE A 52 13.97 7.06 -7.78
N ASP A 53 12.93 7.64 -7.22
CA ASP A 53 13.00 8.70 -6.22
C ASP A 53 12.34 8.20 -4.94
N VAL A 54 13.01 8.37 -3.81
CA VAL A 54 12.54 7.94 -2.50
C VAL A 54 12.59 9.07 -1.50
N GLY A 55 11.65 9.11 -0.58
CA GLY A 55 11.54 10.15 0.42
C GLY A 55 10.83 9.71 1.68
N ILE A 56 10.77 10.63 2.65
CA ILE A 56 9.98 10.48 3.86
C ILE A 56 9.00 11.65 3.93
N ILE A 57 7.73 11.37 4.23
CA ILE A 57 6.70 12.37 4.45
C ILE A 57 6.14 12.28 5.87
N GLY A 58 5.63 13.43 6.38
CA GLY A 58 5.08 13.50 7.73
C GLY A 58 6.11 13.37 8.86
N GLY A 59 7.35 13.82 8.62
CA GLY A 59 8.46 13.74 9.57
C GLY A 59 9.12 12.36 9.58
N ASP A 60 8.46 11.35 10.12
CA ASP A 60 8.91 9.95 10.16
C ASP A 60 7.76 8.99 9.85
N SER A 61 6.66 9.49 9.29
CA SER A 61 5.41 8.73 9.24
C SER A 61 5.33 7.76 8.08
N PHE A 62 5.72 8.22 6.88
CA PHE A 62 5.62 7.40 5.69
C PHE A 62 6.91 7.44 4.89
N PHE A 63 7.33 6.28 4.45
CA PHE A 63 8.26 6.14 3.35
C PHE A 63 7.49 6.30 2.04
N GLU A 64 8.04 7.06 1.09
CA GLU A 64 7.43 7.22 -0.24
C GLU A 64 8.43 6.84 -1.32
N MET A 65 7.89 6.30 -2.41
CA MET A 65 8.70 5.94 -3.58
C MET A 65 7.96 6.27 -4.86
N ARG A 66 8.72 6.80 -5.81
CA ARG A 66 8.28 7.07 -7.17
C ARG A 66 9.20 6.36 -8.15
N VAL A 67 8.61 5.54 -9.00
CA VAL A 67 9.30 4.81 -10.07
C VAL A 67 8.79 5.31 -11.41
N GLN A 68 9.69 5.73 -12.29
CA GLN A 68 9.34 6.22 -13.61
C GLN A 68 8.84 5.07 -14.49
N GLU A 69 7.87 5.37 -15.37
CA GLU A 69 7.38 4.42 -16.37
C GLU A 69 8.54 3.84 -17.19
N GLY A 70 8.48 2.55 -17.45
CA GLY A 70 9.56 1.79 -18.09
C GLY A 70 10.60 1.21 -17.11
N THR A 71 10.58 1.62 -15.84
CA THR A 71 11.40 1.05 -14.77
C THR A 71 10.57 0.12 -13.91
N GLU A 72 11.20 -0.88 -13.33
CA GLU A 72 10.57 -1.86 -12.44
C GLU A 72 11.39 -1.96 -11.15
N ALA A 73 10.71 -2.04 -10.01
CA ALA A 73 11.35 -2.19 -8.71
C ALA A 73 10.48 -3.03 -7.77
N VAL A 74 11.13 -3.82 -6.92
CA VAL A 74 10.47 -4.60 -5.87
C VAL A 74 11.05 -4.20 -4.53
N VAL A 75 10.21 -3.75 -3.61
CA VAL A 75 10.59 -3.51 -2.21
C VAL A 75 10.41 -4.80 -1.44
N LEU A 76 11.47 -5.23 -0.74
CA LEU A 76 11.42 -6.45 0.06
C LEU A 76 10.84 -6.19 1.45
N GLY A 77 10.10 -7.16 1.95
CA GLY A 77 9.56 -7.19 3.29
C GLY A 77 10.62 -7.50 4.36
N TYR A 78 10.16 -7.81 5.58
CA TYR A 78 11.03 -8.00 6.76
C TYR A 78 11.84 -9.29 6.74
N GLU A 79 11.37 -10.29 6.04
CA GLU A 79 12.01 -11.62 5.93
C GLU A 79 12.64 -11.85 4.55
N GLY A 80 12.65 -10.80 3.69
CA GLY A 80 13.21 -10.84 2.35
C GLY A 80 12.21 -11.27 1.28
N GLU A 81 10.95 -11.42 1.65
CA GLU A 81 9.85 -11.67 0.73
C GLU A 81 9.52 -10.42 -0.11
N ASP A 82 8.97 -10.61 -1.31
CA ASP A 82 8.46 -9.51 -2.12
C ASP A 82 7.27 -8.85 -1.39
N TYR A 83 7.37 -7.53 -1.16
CA TYR A 83 6.34 -6.77 -0.45
C TYR A 83 5.58 -5.82 -1.39
N LEU A 84 6.28 -4.90 -2.04
CA LEU A 84 5.68 -3.99 -3.02
C LEU A 84 6.35 -4.17 -4.37
N TRP A 85 5.56 -4.19 -5.44
CA TRP A 85 6.06 -4.27 -6.79
C TRP A 85 5.59 -3.06 -7.60
N PHE A 86 6.54 -2.21 -7.96
CA PHE A 86 6.38 -1.11 -8.89
C PHE A 86 6.66 -1.62 -10.28
N ARG A 87 5.63 -1.72 -11.08
CA ARG A 87 5.71 -2.27 -12.44
C ARG A 87 6.06 -1.19 -13.45
N SER A 88 6.67 -1.63 -14.55
CA SER A 88 7.09 -0.75 -15.65
C SER A 88 5.93 -0.02 -16.35
N ASP A 89 4.70 -0.50 -16.21
CA ASP A 89 3.47 0.15 -16.71
C ASP A 89 2.87 1.17 -15.72
N GLY A 90 3.54 1.39 -14.59
CA GLY A 90 3.12 2.30 -13.54
C GLY A 90 2.10 1.74 -12.55
N GLU A 91 1.67 0.48 -12.66
CA GLU A 91 0.92 -0.16 -11.57
C GLU A 91 1.82 -0.37 -10.35
N VAL A 92 1.26 -0.21 -9.15
CA VAL A 92 1.89 -0.59 -7.89
C VAL A 92 1.04 -1.67 -7.25
N LEU A 93 1.68 -2.79 -6.97
CA LEU A 93 1.05 -3.97 -6.38
C LEU A 93 1.62 -4.20 -4.98
N GLU A 94 0.76 -4.65 -4.06
CA GLU A 94 1.12 -5.07 -2.71
C GLU A 94 0.84 -6.56 -2.54
N ASN A 95 1.80 -7.28 -2.00
CA ASN A 95 1.70 -8.72 -1.79
C ASN A 95 0.93 -9.02 -0.50
N GLN A 96 -0.28 -9.57 -0.61
CA GLN A 96 -1.13 -9.95 0.52
C GLN A 96 -0.58 -11.15 1.31
N ASN A 97 0.40 -11.85 0.79
CA ASN A 97 1.13 -12.90 1.50
C ASN A 97 2.49 -12.43 2.07
N SER A 98 2.80 -11.12 1.98
CA SER A 98 3.91 -10.52 2.72
C SER A 98 3.48 -10.19 4.15
N ARG A 99 4.35 -10.48 5.12
CA ARG A 99 4.15 -10.05 6.52
C ARG A 99 4.18 -8.54 6.65
N ALA A 100 4.95 -7.86 5.80
CA ALA A 100 5.07 -6.41 5.80
C ALA A 100 3.73 -5.72 5.54
N THR A 101 2.84 -6.30 4.73
CA THR A 101 1.48 -5.78 4.46
C THR A 101 0.68 -5.58 5.74
N TYR A 102 0.77 -6.51 6.68
CA TYR A 102 0.04 -6.44 7.95
C TYR A 102 0.79 -5.66 9.03
N LEU A 103 2.10 -5.86 9.13
CA LEU A 103 2.90 -5.16 10.12
C LEU A 103 2.94 -3.65 9.89
N ASN A 104 2.95 -3.23 8.63
CA ASN A 104 2.94 -1.82 8.22
C ASN A 104 1.54 -1.20 8.14
N ALA A 105 0.47 -1.97 8.41
CA ALA A 105 -0.90 -1.46 8.35
C ALA A 105 -1.17 -0.39 9.42
N ASP A 106 -0.47 -0.44 10.54
CA ASP A 106 -0.48 0.61 11.55
C ASP A 106 0.95 0.98 12.01
N ARG A 107 1.08 2.15 12.65
CA ARG A 107 2.38 2.68 13.09
C ARG A 107 3.11 1.78 14.08
N TYR A 108 2.42 0.97 14.87
CA TYR A 108 2.99 0.19 15.98
C TYR A 108 2.95 -1.32 15.73
N GLY A 109 2.47 -1.77 14.57
CA GLY A 109 2.43 -3.18 14.20
C GLY A 109 1.46 -4.00 15.04
N ASN A 110 0.30 -3.44 15.39
CA ASN A 110 -0.69 -4.14 16.22
C ASN A 110 -1.61 -5.06 15.42
N GLU A 111 -1.57 -5.00 14.09
CA GLU A 111 -2.39 -5.85 13.24
C GLU A 111 -1.92 -7.30 13.27
N GLY A 112 -2.89 -8.21 13.27
CA GLY A 112 -2.60 -9.64 13.23
C GLY A 112 -2.09 -10.08 11.87
N VAL A 113 -0.96 -10.80 11.84
CA VAL A 113 -0.41 -11.39 10.60
C VAL A 113 -1.09 -12.75 10.35
N PRO A 114 -1.72 -12.97 9.18
CA PRO A 114 -2.30 -14.26 8.84
C PRO A 114 -1.24 -15.36 8.72
N ASP A 115 -1.60 -16.60 9.02
CA ASP A 115 -0.72 -17.77 8.86
C ASP A 115 -0.29 -18.02 7.39
N SER A 116 -1.04 -17.45 6.43
CA SER A 116 -0.71 -17.51 5.00
C SER A 116 0.43 -16.59 4.60
N ALA A 117 0.75 -15.57 5.41
CA ALA A 117 1.79 -14.60 5.10
C ALA A 117 3.15 -15.03 5.68
N GLY A 118 4.19 -15.01 4.87
CA GLY A 118 5.54 -15.38 5.27
C GLY A 118 6.53 -15.41 4.12
N ALA A 119 7.81 -15.58 4.46
CA ALA A 119 8.93 -15.53 3.52
C ALA A 119 8.83 -16.52 2.34
N ASP A 120 8.28 -17.70 2.59
CA ASP A 120 8.17 -18.77 1.59
C ASP A 120 6.79 -18.84 0.92
N ALA A 121 5.89 -17.89 1.21
CA ALA A 121 4.56 -17.88 0.62
C ALA A 121 4.61 -17.35 -0.82
N GLU A 122 3.86 -18.02 -1.73
CA GLU A 122 3.68 -17.50 -3.08
C GLU A 122 2.99 -16.13 -3.02
N PRO A 123 3.47 -15.13 -3.75
CA PRO A 123 2.90 -13.78 -3.73
C PRO A 123 1.43 -13.76 -4.18
N ASP A 124 0.59 -13.04 -3.43
CA ASP A 124 -0.78 -12.70 -3.81
C ASP A 124 -0.87 -11.18 -4.03
N TRP A 125 -0.77 -10.79 -5.30
CA TRP A 125 -0.64 -9.39 -5.69
C TRP A 125 -1.98 -8.67 -5.78
N GLN A 126 -2.14 -7.61 -4.99
CA GLN A 126 -3.26 -6.68 -5.08
C GLN A 126 -2.78 -5.30 -5.53
N ARG A 127 -3.46 -4.70 -6.52
CA ARG A 127 -3.13 -3.34 -6.97
C ARG A 127 -3.55 -2.31 -5.93
N VAL A 128 -2.59 -1.51 -5.46
CA VAL A 128 -2.79 -0.44 -4.48
C VAL A 128 -2.70 0.96 -5.10
N ALA A 129 -1.95 1.12 -6.21
CA ALA A 129 -1.85 2.41 -6.88
C ALA A 129 -1.60 2.27 -8.39
N THR A 130 -1.61 3.41 -9.08
CA THR A 130 -1.18 3.60 -10.47
C THR A 130 -0.33 4.86 -10.58
N GLY A 131 0.44 5.00 -11.67
CA GLY A 131 1.30 6.17 -11.88
C GLY A 131 2.65 6.07 -11.19
N GLY A 132 3.06 4.87 -10.78
CA GLY A 132 4.38 4.58 -10.25
C GLY A 132 4.69 5.25 -8.91
N TYR A 133 3.68 5.60 -8.13
CA TYR A 133 3.85 6.26 -6.84
C TYR A 133 3.07 5.55 -5.74
N TRP A 134 3.73 5.32 -4.60
CA TRP A 134 3.11 4.81 -3.38
C TRP A 134 3.81 5.35 -2.14
N ALA A 135 3.05 5.51 -1.06
CA ALA A 135 3.58 5.84 0.26
C ALA A 135 3.01 4.87 1.29
N TRP A 136 3.86 4.37 2.19
CA TRP A 136 3.48 3.37 3.19
C TRP A 136 4.22 3.59 4.50
N HIS A 137 3.66 3.09 5.61
CA HIS A 137 4.44 2.93 6.82
C HIS A 137 5.53 1.88 6.60
N ASP A 138 6.71 2.14 7.12
CA ASP A 138 7.76 1.14 7.19
C ASP A 138 8.44 1.22 8.56
N HIS A 139 8.28 0.17 9.34
CA HIS A 139 8.80 0.15 10.71
C HIS A 139 10.33 0.20 10.78
N ARG A 140 11.02 -0.01 9.66
CA ARG A 140 12.47 0.22 9.54
C ARG A 140 12.82 1.70 9.48
N ALA A 141 11.86 2.55 9.09
CA ALA A 141 12.08 3.98 8.85
C ALA A 141 11.72 4.87 10.04
N HIS A 142 11.16 4.34 11.13
CA HIS A 142 10.76 5.17 12.27
C HIS A 142 10.88 4.46 13.63
N TRP A 143 10.83 5.26 14.71
CA TRP A 143 10.82 4.74 16.07
C TRP A 143 9.45 4.13 16.43
N MET A 144 9.46 2.86 16.86
CA MET A 144 8.26 2.04 17.07
C MET A 144 7.59 2.21 18.44
N GLN A 145 8.13 3.02 19.34
CA GLN A 145 7.59 3.16 20.70
C GLN A 145 7.07 4.58 20.94
N THR A 146 6.02 4.69 21.76
CA THR A 146 5.50 5.99 22.20
C THR A 146 6.43 6.70 23.20
N ALA A 147 7.24 5.93 23.94
CA ALA A 147 8.23 6.46 24.85
C ALA A 147 9.51 6.86 24.11
N ARG A 148 10.13 7.95 24.54
CA ARG A 148 11.44 8.36 24.01
C ARG A 148 12.51 7.30 24.30
N PRO A 149 13.50 7.13 23.38
CA PRO A 149 14.59 6.21 23.60
C PRO A 149 15.38 6.59 24.86
N PHE A 150 15.64 5.61 25.71
CA PHE A 150 16.37 5.83 26.93
C PHE A 150 17.80 6.32 26.66
N GLY A 151 18.24 7.35 27.41
CA GLY A 151 19.60 7.90 27.31
C GLY A 151 19.88 8.68 26.03
N ARG A 152 18.85 9.08 25.28
CA ARG A 152 18.98 9.91 24.09
C ARG A 152 18.48 11.34 24.33
N SER A 153 19.13 12.29 23.68
CA SER A 153 18.80 13.71 23.67
C SER A 153 18.22 14.12 22.32
N ALA A 154 17.61 15.30 22.27
CA ALA A 154 17.16 15.86 20.99
C ALA A 154 18.35 16.06 20.04
N GLY A 155 18.19 15.59 18.81
CA GLY A 155 19.24 15.61 17.78
C GLY A 155 20.10 14.35 17.72
N ASP A 156 19.96 13.41 18.67
CA ASP A 156 20.67 12.14 18.61
C ASP A 156 20.06 11.22 17.55
N GLN A 157 20.91 10.54 16.78
CA GLN A 157 20.47 9.45 15.92
C GLN A 157 20.04 8.26 16.77
N ILE A 158 18.82 7.76 16.53
CA ILE A 158 18.22 6.67 17.32
C ILE A 158 18.03 5.39 16.53
N LEU A 159 17.99 5.49 15.21
CA LEU A 159 17.74 4.37 14.30
C LEU A 159 18.59 4.55 13.04
N GLU A 160 19.01 3.47 12.46
CA GLU A 160 19.57 3.37 11.11
C GLU A 160 19.11 2.03 10.53
N ALA A 161 18.58 2.06 9.33
CA ALA A 161 18.09 0.86 8.67
C ALA A 161 18.36 0.90 7.16
N VAL A 162 18.32 -0.28 6.54
CA VAL A 162 18.34 -0.46 5.10
C VAL A 162 17.01 -1.08 4.68
N ILE A 163 16.38 -0.50 3.67
CA ILE A 163 15.19 -1.05 3.05
C ILE A 163 15.63 -1.61 1.69
N PRO A 164 15.72 -2.94 1.52
CA PRO A 164 16.13 -3.55 0.26
C PRO A 164 15.06 -3.34 -0.81
N MET A 165 15.53 -3.09 -2.04
CA MET A 165 14.66 -2.97 -3.20
C MET A 165 15.36 -3.47 -4.46
#